data_8dd21a4f57755cad8c0589610e04a32d
#
_entry.id   8dd21a4f57755cad8c0589610e04a32d
#
_cell.length_a   1.000
_cell.length_b   1.000
_cell.length_c   1.000
_cell.angle_alpha   90.00
_cell.angle_beta   90.00
_cell.angle_gamma   90.00
#
_symmetry.space_group_name_H-M   'P 1'
#
loop_
_entity.id
_entity.type
_entity.pdbx_description
1 polymer ?
#
loop_
_entity_poly.entity_id
_entity_poly.type
_entity_poly.pdbx_seq_one_letter_code
_entity_poly.pdbx_strand_id
1 'polypeptide(L)'
;PSGYTLVFSNDTVSIYKNPNALPRAWIVHSAVEQTDTVAVDMIASGEIDPRTTAVVEVTPPALSAITVADTDQVRVTKNDADTVELIATTSNTGMLVLGDAYDPNWTVTVDGKASQFYAVNTILRGVVVGEGTHTIIFKYQPVSLRAGFAVSIVSIAAALAFVGWCVLDQRRRKLRTSAIV
;
A
#
# COMPACT_ATOMS: atom_id res chain seq x y z
N PRO A 1 11.42 -18.18 24.05
CA PRO A 1 10.45 -17.16 24.47
C PRO A 1 9.11 -17.82 24.81
N SER A 2 8.48 -17.42 25.91
CA SER A 2 7.18 -17.95 26.31
C SER A 2 6.12 -17.58 25.26
N GLY A 3 5.22 -18.54 24.92
CA GLY A 3 4.16 -18.33 23.94
C GLY A 3 4.53 -18.59 22.47
N TYR A 4 5.78 -18.92 22.16
CA TYR A 4 6.24 -19.25 20.81
C TYR A 4 6.54 -20.74 20.69
N THR A 5 6.30 -21.32 19.52
CA THR A 5 6.61 -22.72 19.22
C THR A 5 7.91 -22.81 18.46
N LEU A 6 8.90 -23.56 18.98
CA LEU A 6 10.14 -23.83 18.26
C LEU A 6 9.83 -24.72 17.04
N VAL A 7 10.18 -24.27 15.83
CA VAL A 7 9.94 -25.01 14.58
C VAL A 7 11.22 -25.51 13.93
N PHE A 8 12.36 -24.87 14.24
CA PHE A 8 13.68 -25.30 13.76
C PHE A 8 14.76 -24.81 14.73
N SER A 9 15.81 -25.62 14.94
CA SER A 9 17.02 -25.23 15.67
C SER A 9 18.23 -26.01 15.14
N ASN A 10 19.35 -25.29 15.06
CA ASN A 10 20.68 -25.88 14.87
C ASN A 10 21.68 -25.14 15.80
N ASP A 11 22.99 -25.39 15.63
CA ASP A 11 24.05 -24.82 16.48
C ASP A 11 24.16 -23.29 16.38
N THR A 12 23.54 -22.66 15.37
CA THR A 12 23.69 -21.23 15.07
C THR A 12 22.36 -20.46 15.16
N VAL A 13 21.22 -21.08 14.82
CA VAL A 13 19.92 -20.40 14.66
C VAL A 13 18.79 -21.24 15.25
N SER A 14 17.86 -20.57 15.92
CA SER A 14 16.57 -21.14 16.32
C SER A 14 15.44 -20.30 15.71
N ILE A 15 14.46 -20.93 15.07
CA ILE A 15 13.28 -20.31 14.46
C ILE A 15 12.05 -20.68 15.29
N TYR A 16 11.32 -19.66 15.68
CA TYR A 16 10.09 -19.80 16.47
C TYR A 16 8.89 -19.31 15.67
N LYS A 17 7.81 -20.08 15.72
CA LYS A 17 6.49 -19.67 15.19
C LYS A 17 5.73 -18.91 16.26
N ASN A 18 5.21 -17.73 15.92
CA ASN A 18 4.23 -17.01 16.73
C ASN A 18 2.82 -17.55 16.42
N PRO A 19 2.17 -18.32 17.33
CA PRO A 19 0.81 -18.81 17.09
C PRO A 19 -0.23 -17.69 17.10
N ASN A 20 0.10 -16.54 17.70
CA ASN A 20 -0.78 -15.39 17.84
C ASN A 20 -0.52 -14.30 16.78
N ALA A 21 0.23 -14.63 15.71
CA ALA A 21 0.43 -13.69 14.62
C ALA A 21 -0.92 -13.34 13.97
N LEU A 22 -1.12 -12.05 13.69
CA LEU A 22 -2.26 -11.59 12.91
C LEU A 22 -2.17 -12.14 11.48
N PRO A 23 -3.32 -12.40 10.81
CA PRO A 23 -3.31 -12.72 9.40
C PRO A 23 -2.80 -11.53 8.59
N ARG A 24 -2.48 -11.74 7.32
CA ARG A 24 -2.00 -10.67 6.45
C ARG A 24 -3.05 -9.57 6.21
N ALA A 25 -4.32 -9.94 6.22
CA ALA A 25 -5.42 -8.99 6.17
C ALA A 25 -6.61 -9.56 6.96
N TRP A 26 -7.34 -8.67 7.63
CA TRP A 26 -8.51 -9.00 8.44
C TRP A 26 -9.50 -7.85 8.46
N ILE A 27 -10.71 -8.08 8.97
CA ILE A 27 -11.74 -7.05 9.12
C ILE A 27 -11.95 -6.78 10.60
N VAL A 28 -12.12 -5.50 10.95
CA VAL A 28 -12.53 -5.06 12.29
C VAL A 28 -13.80 -4.23 12.19
N HIS A 29 -14.62 -4.26 13.24
CA HIS A 29 -15.90 -3.56 13.29
C HIS A 29 -15.91 -2.43 14.34
N SER A 30 -14.75 -2.11 14.88
CA SER A 30 -14.54 -0.98 15.79
C SER A 30 -13.34 -0.18 15.37
N ALA A 31 -13.43 1.13 15.51
CA ALA A 31 -12.29 2.02 15.29
C ALA A 31 -12.31 3.14 16.34
N VAL A 32 -11.12 3.52 16.81
CA VAL A 32 -10.93 4.59 17.78
C VAL A 32 -9.92 5.61 17.26
N GLU A 33 -10.10 6.88 17.65
CA GLU A 33 -9.17 7.95 17.30
C GLU A 33 -8.11 8.08 18.41
N GLN A 34 -6.85 7.93 18.04
CA GLN A 34 -5.71 8.16 18.93
C GLN A 34 -4.49 8.60 18.13
N THR A 35 -3.58 9.34 18.78
CA THR A 35 -2.28 9.67 18.19
C THR A 35 -1.39 8.43 18.12
N ASP A 36 -0.45 8.39 17.19
CA ASP A 36 0.47 7.26 16.98
C ASP A 36 1.15 6.78 18.26
N THR A 37 1.66 7.70 19.09
CA THR A 37 2.35 7.33 20.34
C THR A 37 1.43 6.61 21.31
N VAL A 38 0.20 7.12 21.50
CA VAL A 38 -0.81 6.52 22.37
C VAL A 38 -1.28 5.18 21.80
N ALA A 39 -1.48 5.10 20.47
CA ALA A 39 -1.87 3.87 19.80
C ALA A 39 -0.89 2.72 20.02
N VAL A 40 0.42 3.00 19.93
CA VAL A 40 1.47 2.00 20.19
C VAL A 40 1.38 1.49 21.63
N ASP A 41 1.25 2.39 22.61
CA ASP A 41 1.18 2.03 24.03
C ASP A 41 -0.08 1.20 24.35
N MET A 42 -1.24 1.58 23.81
CA MET A 42 -2.51 0.87 24.00
C MET A 42 -2.51 -0.52 23.36
N ILE A 43 -1.91 -0.68 22.20
CA ILE A 43 -1.76 -1.99 21.54
C ILE A 43 -0.72 -2.85 22.30
N ALA A 44 0.40 -2.27 22.69
CA ALA A 44 1.46 -2.99 23.39
C ALA A 44 1.05 -3.44 24.80
N SER A 45 0.25 -2.64 25.52
CA SER A 45 -0.31 -2.99 26.83
C SER A 45 -1.46 -4.00 26.76
N GLY A 46 -2.06 -4.19 25.57
CA GLY A 46 -3.23 -5.03 25.36
C GLY A 46 -4.55 -4.33 25.73
N GLU A 47 -4.54 -3.01 25.94
CA GLU A 47 -5.75 -2.22 26.14
C GLU A 47 -6.63 -2.23 24.88
N ILE A 48 -6.00 -2.20 23.70
CA ILE A 48 -6.65 -2.40 22.41
C ILE A 48 -6.13 -3.69 21.76
N ASP A 49 -7.04 -4.59 21.42
CA ASP A 49 -6.72 -5.74 20.57
C ASP A 49 -6.89 -5.36 19.10
N PRO A 50 -5.81 -5.31 18.32
CA PRO A 50 -5.86 -4.96 16.90
C PRO A 50 -6.61 -5.99 16.04
N ARG A 51 -7.02 -7.15 16.60
CA ARG A 51 -7.89 -8.11 15.93
C ARG A 51 -9.34 -7.62 15.82
N THR A 52 -9.76 -6.78 16.74
CA THR A 52 -11.15 -6.34 16.87
C THR A 52 -11.35 -4.85 16.66
N THR A 53 -10.31 -4.05 16.95
CA THR A 53 -10.38 -2.59 16.96
C THR A 53 -9.20 -1.99 16.20
N ALA A 54 -9.50 -1.14 15.23
CA ALA A 54 -8.52 -0.32 14.52
C ALA A 54 -8.26 0.97 15.30
N VAL A 55 -7.03 1.44 15.28
CA VAL A 55 -6.68 2.77 15.77
C VAL A 55 -6.34 3.64 14.57
N VAL A 56 -6.92 4.84 14.49
CA VAL A 56 -6.70 5.80 13.42
C VAL A 56 -6.41 7.19 14.02
N GLU A 57 -5.62 8.02 13.33
CA GLU A 57 -5.30 9.38 13.77
C GLU A 57 -6.33 10.44 13.37
N VAL A 58 -7.34 10.03 12.63
CA VAL A 58 -8.43 10.89 12.15
C VAL A 58 -9.74 10.40 12.71
N THR A 59 -10.80 11.24 12.61
CA THR A 59 -12.14 10.83 13.01
C THR A 59 -12.49 9.47 12.38
N PRO A 60 -12.81 8.45 13.20
CA PRO A 60 -13.07 7.11 12.71
C PRO A 60 -14.25 7.10 11.74
N PRO A 61 -14.19 6.29 10.66
CA PRO A 61 -15.34 6.09 9.81
C PRO A 61 -16.46 5.37 10.58
N ALA A 62 -17.69 5.56 10.14
CA ALA A 62 -18.82 4.83 10.70
C ALA A 62 -18.70 3.33 10.34
N LEU A 63 -18.50 2.51 11.35
CA LEU A 63 -18.48 1.05 11.26
C LEU A 63 -19.70 0.48 11.98
N SER A 64 -20.13 -0.71 11.58
CA SER A 64 -21.19 -1.41 12.30
C SER A 64 -20.59 -2.09 13.52
N ALA A 65 -20.97 -1.63 14.71
CA ALA A 65 -20.53 -2.22 15.97
C ALA A 65 -21.15 -3.61 16.15
N ILE A 66 -20.41 -4.63 15.78
CA ILE A 66 -20.74 -6.03 16.05
C ILE A 66 -19.50 -6.76 16.57
N THR A 67 -19.75 -7.80 17.35
CA THR A 67 -18.75 -8.83 17.62
C THR A 67 -18.31 -9.43 16.29
N VAL A 68 -17.00 -9.61 16.11
CA VAL A 68 -16.42 -10.27 14.94
C VAL A 68 -17.27 -11.48 14.59
N ALA A 69 -17.98 -11.40 13.48
CA ALA A 69 -18.76 -12.54 13.02
C ALA A 69 -17.77 -13.57 12.44
N ASP A 70 -17.96 -14.85 12.76
CA ASP A 70 -17.21 -15.97 12.17
C ASP A 70 -17.32 -16.04 10.63
N THR A 71 -18.08 -15.13 10.03
CA THR A 71 -18.35 -15.02 8.60
C THR A 71 -17.40 -14.09 7.85
N ASP A 72 -16.62 -13.27 8.57
CA ASP A 72 -15.66 -12.37 7.92
C ASP A 72 -14.51 -13.17 7.28
N GLN A 73 -14.32 -12.98 6.00
CA GLN A 73 -13.29 -13.66 5.26
C GLN A 73 -12.51 -12.65 4.41
N VAL A 74 -11.18 -12.74 4.46
CA VAL A 74 -10.31 -11.95 3.59
C VAL A 74 -9.31 -12.87 2.93
N ARG A 75 -9.20 -12.78 1.62
CA ARG A 75 -8.24 -13.53 0.83
C ARG A 75 -7.44 -12.61 -0.07
N VAL A 76 -6.13 -12.65 0.05
CA VAL A 76 -5.22 -11.99 -0.91
C VAL A 76 -5.19 -12.83 -2.19
N THR A 77 -5.56 -12.23 -3.31
CA THR A 77 -5.61 -12.88 -4.64
C THR A 77 -4.40 -12.53 -5.48
N LYS A 78 -3.80 -11.34 -5.24
CA LYS A 78 -2.58 -10.88 -5.90
C LYS A 78 -1.72 -10.10 -4.91
N ASN A 79 -0.39 -10.26 -5.01
CA ASN A 79 0.57 -9.59 -4.12
C ASN A 79 1.86 -9.27 -4.88
N ASP A 80 1.82 -8.19 -5.67
CA ASP A 80 2.98 -7.65 -6.38
C ASP A 80 3.57 -6.46 -5.61
N ALA A 81 4.72 -5.96 -6.06
CA ALA A 81 5.41 -4.85 -5.41
C ALA A 81 4.61 -3.53 -5.44
N ASP A 82 3.78 -3.33 -6.46
CA ASP A 82 2.99 -2.12 -6.70
C ASP A 82 1.48 -2.35 -6.69
N THR A 83 1.02 -3.59 -6.51
CA THR A 83 -0.40 -3.95 -6.57
C THR A 83 -0.72 -5.07 -5.60
N VAL A 84 -1.69 -4.84 -4.72
CA VAL A 84 -2.26 -5.87 -3.84
C VAL A 84 -3.75 -5.96 -4.10
N GLU A 85 -4.23 -7.17 -4.46
CA GLU A 85 -5.65 -7.43 -4.68
C GLU A 85 -6.18 -8.38 -3.62
N LEU A 86 -7.35 -8.06 -3.07
CA LEU A 86 -8.01 -8.86 -2.05
C LEU A 86 -9.49 -9.05 -2.39
N ILE A 87 -10.03 -10.15 -1.95
CA ILE A 87 -11.48 -10.37 -1.87
C ILE A 87 -11.83 -10.41 -0.39
N ALA A 88 -12.75 -9.55 0.03
CA ALA A 88 -13.27 -9.49 1.38
C ALA A 88 -14.76 -9.79 1.38
N THR A 89 -15.21 -10.64 2.30
CA THR A 89 -16.61 -10.92 2.54
C THR A 89 -16.92 -10.61 3.99
N THR A 90 -17.96 -9.82 4.23
CA THR A 90 -18.38 -9.44 5.58
C THR A 90 -19.91 -9.32 5.62
N SER A 91 -20.52 -9.59 6.76
CA SER A 91 -21.96 -9.45 6.98
C SER A 91 -22.37 -8.04 7.41
N ASN A 92 -21.42 -7.15 7.66
CA ASN A 92 -21.66 -5.78 8.13
C ASN A 92 -20.54 -4.85 7.71
N THR A 93 -20.80 -3.53 7.70
CA THR A 93 -19.77 -2.55 7.40
C THR A 93 -18.62 -2.64 8.40
N GLY A 94 -17.42 -2.89 7.91
CA GLY A 94 -16.21 -3.01 8.68
C GLY A 94 -15.03 -2.29 8.03
N MET A 95 -13.90 -2.28 8.71
CA MET A 95 -12.62 -1.82 8.18
C MET A 95 -11.74 -3.02 7.88
N LEU A 96 -11.44 -3.25 6.61
CA LEU A 96 -10.39 -4.18 6.20
C LEU A 96 -9.04 -3.57 6.54
N VAL A 97 -8.26 -4.27 7.34
CA VAL A 97 -6.88 -3.91 7.69
C VAL A 97 -5.94 -4.81 6.90
N LEU A 98 -4.99 -4.20 6.19
CA LEU A 98 -3.93 -4.88 5.47
C LEU A 98 -2.60 -4.68 6.20
N GLY A 99 -1.94 -5.77 6.57
CA GLY A 99 -0.66 -5.79 7.29
C GLY A 99 0.55 -5.34 6.48
N ASP A 100 0.39 -4.29 5.67
CA ASP A 100 1.43 -3.64 4.87
C ASP A 100 1.59 -2.19 5.30
N ALA A 101 2.81 -1.65 5.16
CA ALA A 101 3.11 -0.29 5.56
C ALA A 101 2.29 0.74 4.78
N TYR A 102 1.71 1.69 5.52
CA TYR A 102 1.03 2.84 4.95
C TYR A 102 2.03 3.76 4.24
N ASP A 103 1.66 4.25 3.05
CA ASP A 103 2.35 5.31 2.34
C ASP A 103 1.29 6.09 1.52
N PRO A 104 1.29 7.43 1.52
CA PRO A 104 0.26 8.25 0.86
C PRO A 104 0.24 8.12 -0.67
N ASN A 105 1.28 7.51 -1.28
CA ASN A 105 1.29 7.24 -2.71
C ASN A 105 0.53 5.98 -3.12
N TRP A 106 0.00 5.22 -2.17
CA TRP A 106 -0.95 4.17 -2.48
C TRP A 106 -2.33 4.77 -2.75
N THR A 107 -3.08 4.12 -3.59
CA THR A 107 -4.50 4.38 -3.85
C THR A 107 -5.26 3.08 -3.63
N VAL A 108 -6.54 3.19 -3.28
CA VAL A 108 -7.40 2.02 -3.11
C VAL A 108 -8.69 2.16 -3.91
N THR A 109 -9.15 1.06 -4.48
CA THR A 109 -10.49 0.94 -5.05
C THR A 109 -11.22 -0.22 -4.38
N VAL A 110 -12.53 -0.03 -4.17
CA VAL A 110 -13.46 -1.07 -3.74
C VAL A 110 -14.47 -1.24 -4.89
N ASP A 111 -14.53 -2.43 -5.46
CA ASP A 111 -15.36 -2.75 -6.65
C ASP A 111 -15.13 -1.79 -7.82
N GLY A 112 -13.87 -1.42 -8.04
CA GLY A 112 -13.47 -0.49 -9.10
C GLY A 112 -13.72 0.99 -8.82
N LYS A 113 -14.36 1.35 -7.69
CA LYS A 113 -14.61 2.74 -7.28
C LYS A 113 -13.51 3.19 -6.33
N ALA A 114 -12.96 4.40 -6.56
CA ALA A 114 -11.99 4.99 -5.65
C ALA A 114 -12.58 5.14 -4.25
N SER A 115 -11.80 4.74 -3.24
CA SER A 115 -12.19 4.81 -1.83
C SER A 115 -11.10 5.52 -1.04
N GLN A 116 -11.49 6.08 0.10
CA GLN A 116 -10.54 6.59 1.07
C GLN A 116 -9.91 5.40 1.81
N PHE A 117 -8.60 5.47 2.06
CA PHE A 117 -7.92 4.55 2.94
C PHE A 117 -7.21 5.30 4.07
N TYR A 118 -6.91 4.58 5.13
CA TYR A 118 -6.46 5.13 6.41
C TYR A 118 -5.12 4.55 6.80
N ALA A 119 -4.29 5.34 7.46
CA ALA A 119 -3.25 4.80 8.33
C ALA A 119 -3.93 4.18 9.55
N VAL A 120 -3.67 2.90 9.80
CA VAL A 120 -4.30 2.12 10.87
C VAL A 120 -3.21 1.53 11.74
N ASN A 121 -3.42 1.53 13.06
CA ASN A 121 -2.48 0.98 14.03
C ASN A 121 -1.06 1.52 13.79
N THR A 122 -0.96 2.83 13.57
CA THR A 122 0.21 3.65 13.25
C THR A 122 0.77 3.47 11.84
N ILE A 123 0.95 2.26 11.37
CA ILE A 123 1.71 1.98 10.14
C ILE A 123 1.00 1.09 9.12
N LEU A 124 -0.16 0.55 9.44
CA LEU A 124 -0.88 -0.36 8.54
C LEU A 124 -1.84 0.38 7.63
N ARG A 125 -2.40 -0.30 6.64
CA ARG A 125 -3.40 0.26 5.73
C ARG A 125 -4.78 -0.25 6.07
N GLY A 126 -5.77 0.64 6.11
CA GLY A 126 -7.17 0.27 6.30
C GLY A 126 -8.08 0.89 5.25
N VAL A 127 -9.13 0.18 4.86
CA VAL A 127 -10.18 0.68 3.98
C VAL A 127 -11.54 0.18 4.47
N VAL A 128 -12.55 1.05 4.43
CA VAL A 128 -13.92 0.66 4.80
C VAL A 128 -14.52 -0.20 3.69
N VAL A 129 -15.13 -1.32 4.08
CA VAL A 129 -15.87 -2.23 3.21
C VAL A 129 -17.29 -2.38 3.75
N GLY A 130 -18.28 -2.33 2.86
CA GLY A 130 -19.69 -2.55 3.21
C GLY A 130 -20.01 -4.02 3.46
N GLU A 131 -21.28 -4.30 3.74
CA GLU A 131 -21.83 -5.67 3.77
C GLU A 131 -21.74 -6.32 2.39
N GLY A 132 -21.37 -7.58 2.32
CA GLY A 132 -21.28 -8.37 1.10
C GLY A 132 -19.87 -8.84 0.77
N THR A 133 -19.66 -9.19 -0.49
CA THR A 133 -18.35 -9.59 -1.03
C THR A 133 -17.84 -8.52 -1.96
N HIS A 134 -16.64 -8.03 -1.67
CA HIS A 134 -16.03 -6.91 -2.36
C HIS A 134 -14.64 -7.27 -2.89
N THR A 135 -14.28 -6.67 -4.02
CA THR A 135 -12.91 -6.71 -4.56
C THR A 135 -12.19 -5.42 -4.21
N ILE A 136 -11.10 -5.53 -3.47
CA ILE A 136 -10.28 -4.41 -3.01
C ILE A 136 -8.95 -4.45 -3.76
N ILE A 137 -8.55 -3.32 -4.35
CA ILE A 137 -7.28 -3.21 -5.09
C ILE A 137 -6.52 -2.00 -4.56
N PHE A 138 -5.37 -2.25 -3.96
CA PHE A 138 -4.38 -1.23 -3.64
C PHE A 138 -3.37 -1.12 -4.78
N LYS A 139 -3.06 0.11 -5.22
CA LYS A 139 -2.03 0.39 -6.24
C LYS A 139 -1.10 1.48 -5.79
N TYR A 140 0.21 1.24 -5.93
CA TYR A 140 1.25 2.23 -5.65
C TYR A 140 1.44 3.14 -6.87
N GLN A 141 1.20 4.44 -6.71
CA GLN A 141 1.21 5.41 -7.80
C GLN A 141 1.92 6.71 -7.40
N PRO A 142 3.23 6.68 -7.14
CA PRO A 142 3.96 7.87 -6.70
C PRO A 142 3.98 8.93 -7.80
N VAL A 143 3.58 10.15 -7.44
CA VAL A 143 3.56 11.31 -8.36
C VAL A 143 4.98 11.63 -8.85
N SER A 144 5.99 11.48 -7.99
CA SER A 144 7.40 11.69 -8.32
C SER A 144 7.90 10.81 -9.47
N LEU A 145 7.45 9.56 -9.55
CA LEU A 145 7.80 8.65 -10.63
C LEU A 145 7.26 9.14 -11.98
N ARG A 146 5.98 9.57 -12.01
CA ARG A 146 5.36 10.13 -13.22
C ARG A 146 6.06 11.40 -13.67
N ALA A 147 6.37 12.30 -12.74
CA ALA A 147 7.12 13.52 -13.02
C ALA A 147 8.52 13.21 -13.55
N GLY A 148 9.24 12.26 -12.93
CA GLY A 148 10.56 11.81 -13.36
C GLY A 148 10.55 11.25 -14.79
N PHE A 149 9.57 10.42 -15.13
CA PHE A 149 9.42 9.92 -16.50
C PHE A 149 9.17 11.04 -17.51
N ALA A 150 8.30 12.01 -17.20
CA ALA A 150 8.05 13.15 -18.07
C ALA A 150 9.33 13.97 -18.32
N VAL A 151 10.09 14.31 -17.28
CA VAL A 151 11.36 15.02 -17.40
C VAL A 151 12.37 14.21 -18.22
N SER A 152 12.47 12.92 -18.01
CA SER A 152 13.38 12.04 -18.77
C SER A 152 13.03 12.01 -20.26
N ILE A 153 11.77 11.91 -20.61
CA ILE A 153 11.30 11.91 -22.01
C ILE A 153 11.64 13.24 -22.68
N VAL A 154 11.35 14.36 -22.00
CA VAL A 154 11.66 15.70 -22.52
C VAL A 154 13.18 15.89 -22.73
N SER A 155 13.99 15.44 -21.76
CA SER A 155 15.45 15.52 -21.84
C SER A 155 16.00 14.70 -22.99
N ILE A 156 15.52 13.49 -23.20
CA ILE A 156 15.92 12.62 -24.34
C ILE A 156 15.53 13.27 -25.66
N ALA A 157 14.30 13.79 -25.77
CA ALA A 157 13.83 14.47 -26.99
C ALA A 157 14.70 15.70 -27.31
N ALA A 158 15.05 16.52 -26.31
CA ALA A 158 15.92 17.68 -26.47
C ALA A 158 17.32 17.27 -26.93
N ALA A 159 17.90 16.21 -26.33
CA ALA A 159 19.21 15.70 -26.71
C ALA A 159 19.22 15.21 -28.16
N LEU A 160 18.20 14.46 -28.59
CA LEU A 160 18.07 13.98 -29.97
C LEU A 160 17.89 15.14 -30.97
N ALA A 161 17.10 16.15 -30.62
CA ALA A 161 16.93 17.35 -31.42
C ALA A 161 18.25 18.13 -31.59
N PHE A 162 19.00 18.26 -30.49
CA PHE A 162 20.33 18.92 -30.52
C PHE A 162 21.34 18.17 -31.41
N VAL A 163 21.42 16.85 -31.27
CA VAL A 163 22.29 16.02 -32.14
C VAL A 163 21.84 16.13 -33.60
N GLY A 164 20.56 16.05 -33.89
CA GLY A 164 20.03 16.24 -35.25
C GLY A 164 20.38 17.60 -35.83
N TRP A 165 20.23 18.65 -35.03
CA TRP A 165 20.65 20.02 -35.44
C TRP A 165 22.13 20.09 -35.74
N CYS A 166 23.00 19.57 -34.89
CA CYS A 166 24.45 19.55 -35.13
C CYS A 166 24.83 18.82 -36.43
N VAL A 167 24.22 17.67 -36.70
CA VAL A 167 24.45 16.90 -37.94
C VAL A 167 24.01 17.70 -39.18
N LEU A 168 22.85 18.33 -39.13
CA LEU A 168 22.36 19.16 -40.19
C LEU A 168 23.23 20.41 -40.47
N ASP A 169 23.70 21.07 -39.39
CA ASP A 169 24.59 22.22 -39.49
C ASP A 169 25.96 21.84 -40.11
N GLN A 170 26.53 20.71 -39.69
CA GLN A 170 27.75 20.18 -40.31
C GLN A 170 27.58 19.89 -41.81
N ARG A 171 26.46 19.28 -42.19
CA ARG A 171 26.17 19.03 -43.62
C ARG A 171 26.05 20.33 -44.42
N ARG A 172 25.34 21.34 -43.89
CA ARG A 172 25.19 22.65 -44.51
C ARG A 172 26.56 23.38 -44.67
N ARG A 173 27.44 23.29 -43.70
CA ARG A 173 28.79 23.89 -43.80
C ARG A 173 29.63 23.23 -44.89
N LYS A 174 29.60 21.87 -44.96
CA LYS A 174 30.33 21.12 -46.01
C LYS A 174 29.85 21.49 -47.43
N LEU A 175 28.54 21.61 -47.65
CA LEU A 175 27.99 22.01 -48.94
C LEU A 175 28.36 23.44 -49.34
N ARG A 176 28.46 24.38 -48.39
CA ARG A 176 28.92 25.75 -48.66
C ARG A 176 30.38 25.81 -49.05
N THR A 177 31.25 25.00 -48.44
CA THR A 177 32.69 24.94 -48.77
C THR A 177 32.92 24.35 -50.15
N SER A 178 32.13 23.35 -50.60
CA SER A 178 32.24 22.74 -51.93
C SER A 178 31.71 23.61 -53.05
N ALA A 179 30.96 24.69 -52.78
CA ALA A 179 30.40 25.60 -53.79
C ALA A 179 31.33 26.81 -54.08
N ILE A 180 32.47 26.92 -53.45
CA ILE A 180 33.42 28.04 -53.55
C ILE A 180 34.70 27.59 -54.30
N VAL A 181 34.84 26.32 -54.61
CA VAL A 181 35.92 25.73 -55.43
C VAL A 181 35.36 25.40 -56.83
#